data_b469a701b29a957e9d6c94c20ede7027
#
_entry.id   b469a701b29a957e9d6c94c20ede7027
#
_cell.length_a   1.000
_cell.length_b   1.000
_cell.length_c   1.000
_cell.angle_alpha   90.00
_cell.angle_beta   90.00
_cell.angle_gamma   90.00
#
_symmetry.space_group_name_H-M   'P 1'
#
loop_
_entity.id
_entity.type
_entity.pdbx_description
1 polymer ?
#
loop_
_entity_poly.entity_id
_entity_poly.type
_entity_poly.pdbx_seq_one_letter_code
_entity_poly.pdbx_strand_id
1 'polypeptide(L)'
;MDQIAKKLSEIEQTARAIVENAENQKHDLEYEMQEKRNQLDNDLELETKKKLEAIRSELQQNMEQLLEKQRKQNDQEIEFLKKDFQEHHTEYAKEILSRIIEVSL
;
A
#
# COMPACT_ATOMS: atom_id res chain seq x y z
N MET A 1 66.38 -36.16 17.35
CA MET A 1 65.37 -35.56 18.23
C MET A 1 64.99 -34.18 17.78
N ASP A 2 65.93 -33.31 17.44
CA ASP A 2 65.63 -31.95 16.96
C ASP A 2 64.83 -31.87 15.69
N GLN A 3 65.01 -32.81 14.76
CA GLN A 3 64.22 -32.90 13.51
C GLN A 3 62.76 -33.25 13.75
N ILE A 4 62.48 -34.11 14.71
CA ILE A 4 61.12 -34.51 15.06
C ILE A 4 60.37 -33.36 15.72
N ALA A 5 61.03 -32.66 16.66
CA ALA A 5 60.49 -31.48 17.31
C ALA A 5 60.21 -30.35 16.31
N LYS A 6 61.09 -30.16 15.35
CA LYS A 6 60.93 -29.18 14.28
C LYS A 6 59.77 -29.50 13.36
N LYS A 7 59.62 -30.74 12.96
CA LYS A 7 58.48 -31.20 12.15
C LYS A 7 57.16 -31.07 12.88
N LEU A 8 57.10 -31.40 14.16
CA LEU A 8 55.92 -31.23 14.99
C LEU A 8 55.52 -29.76 15.10
N SER A 9 56.51 -28.89 15.27
CA SER A 9 56.26 -27.44 15.30
C SER A 9 55.71 -26.88 13.96
N GLU A 10 56.24 -27.36 12.83
CA GLU A 10 55.78 -27.01 11.52
C GLU A 10 54.32 -27.49 11.25
N ILE A 11 54.02 -28.73 11.69
CA ILE A 11 52.67 -29.25 11.61
C ILE A 11 51.70 -28.44 12.46
N GLU A 12 52.07 -28.10 13.64
CA GLU A 12 51.27 -27.27 14.54
C GLU A 12 51.03 -25.87 13.96
N GLN A 13 52.05 -25.21 13.40
CA GLN A 13 51.91 -23.93 12.72
C GLN A 13 51.00 -24.02 11.51
N THR A 14 51.12 -25.06 10.72
CA THR A 14 50.24 -25.30 9.56
C THR A 14 48.80 -25.50 9.99
N ALA A 15 48.56 -26.31 11.02
CA ALA A 15 47.24 -26.52 11.58
C ALA A 15 46.59 -25.21 12.10
N ARG A 16 47.35 -24.40 12.80
CA ARG A 16 46.86 -23.08 13.24
C ARG A 16 46.53 -22.17 12.08
N ALA A 17 47.37 -22.15 11.04
CA ALA A 17 47.10 -21.35 9.85
C ALA A 17 45.84 -21.79 9.11
N ILE A 18 45.58 -23.10 9.06
CA ILE A 18 44.36 -23.64 8.46
C ILE A 18 43.12 -23.22 9.25
N VAL A 19 43.17 -23.32 10.58
CA VAL A 19 42.06 -22.92 11.45
C VAL A 19 41.80 -21.40 11.35
N GLU A 20 42.86 -20.63 11.40
CA GLU A 20 42.75 -19.15 11.27
C GLU A 20 42.16 -18.75 9.93
N ASN A 21 42.60 -19.38 8.84
CA ASN A 21 42.06 -19.14 7.52
C ASN A 21 40.57 -19.53 7.43
N ALA A 22 40.20 -20.67 8.02
CA ALA A 22 38.81 -21.12 8.08
C ALA A 22 37.93 -20.14 8.87
N GLU A 23 38.41 -19.62 9.99
CA GLU A 23 37.73 -18.61 10.79
C GLU A 23 37.55 -17.29 10.01
N ASN A 24 38.60 -16.85 9.32
CA ASN A 24 38.54 -15.64 8.49
C ASN A 24 37.54 -15.80 7.33
N GLN A 25 37.54 -16.97 6.67
CA GLN A 25 36.56 -17.27 5.64
C GLN A 25 35.13 -17.30 6.18
N LYS A 26 34.95 -17.82 7.38
CA LYS A 26 33.65 -17.83 8.06
C LYS A 26 33.17 -16.39 8.32
N HIS A 27 34.03 -15.52 8.82
CA HIS A 27 33.71 -14.12 9.05
C HIS A 27 33.36 -13.37 7.76
N ASP A 28 34.12 -13.60 6.70
CA ASP A 28 33.87 -13.00 5.39
C ASP A 28 32.53 -13.45 4.82
N LEU A 29 32.21 -14.73 4.99
CA LEU A 29 30.95 -15.29 4.55
C LEU A 29 29.76 -14.74 5.34
N GLU A 30 29.89 -14.61 6.65
CA GLU A 30 28.90 -14.01 7.53
C GLU A 30 28.63 -12.54 7.15
N TYR A 31 29.70 -11.80 6.87
CA TYR A 31 29.59 -10.41 6.41
C TYR A 31 28.87 -10.30 5.07
N GLU A 32 29.25 -11.10 4.10
CA GLU A 32 28.56 -11.14 2.79
C GLU A 32 27.09 -11.51 2.92
N MET A 33 26.76 -12.49 3.76
CA MET A 33 25.38 -12.87 3.99
C MET A 33 24.58 -11.76 4.65
N GLN A 34 25.18 -11.04 5.56
CA GLN A 34 24.52 -9.91 6.22
C GLN A 34 24.29 -8.75 5.25
N GLU A 35 25.26 -8.44 4.40
CA GLU A 35 25.08 -7.44 3.34
C GLU A 35 23.96 -7.80 2.37
N LYS A 36 23.92 -9.08 1.95
CA LYS A 36 22.86 -9.57 1.07
C LYS A 36 21.47 -9.49 1.72
N ARG A 37 21.39 -9.80 3.01
CA ARG A 37 20.13 -9.64 3.77
C ARG A 37 19.69 -8.18 3.82
N ASN A 38 20.61 -7.28 4.14
CA ASN A 38 20.30 -5.84 4.20
C ASN A 38 19.84 -5.31 2.84
N GLN A 39 20.50 -5.74 1.77
CA GLN A 39 20.12 -5.35 0.41
C GLN A 39 18.75 -5.91 0.03
N LEU A 40 18.47 -7.17 0.38
CA LEU A 40 17.18 -7.79 0.15
C LEU A 40 16.06 -7.07 0.92
N ASP A 41 16.31 -6.73 2.17
CA ASP A 41 15.36 -6.01 3.02
C ASP A 41 15.07 -4.61 2.46
N ASN A 42 16.09 -3.90 1.99
CA ASN A 42 15.93 -2.60 1.35
C ASN A 42 15.14 -2.70 0.04
N ASP A 43 15.43 -3.70 -0.78
CA ASP A 43 14.72 -3.93 -2.04
C ASP A 43 13.25 -4.29 -1.79
N LEU A 44 12.98 -5.12 -0.79
CA LEU A 44 11.62 -5.46 -0.37
C LEU A 44 10.85 -4.24 0.14
N GLU A 45 11.50 -3.41 0.94
CA GLU A 45 10.90 -2.19 1.47
C GLU A 45 10.55 -1.21 0.35
N LEU A 46 11.45 -1.02 -0.62
CA LEU A 46 11.21 -0.17 -1.79
C LEU A 46 10.07 -0.72 -2.66
N GLU A 47 10.05 -2.00 -2.91
CA GLU A 47 8.99 -2.64 -3.69
C GLU A 47 7.64 -2.53 -3.00
N THR A 48 7.61 -2.75 -1.69
CA THR A 48 6.39 -2.60 -0.88
C THR A 48 5.88 -1.16 -0.91
N LYS A 49 6.75 -0.17 -0.77
CA LYS A 49 6.38 1.24 -0.88
C LYS A 49 5.80 1.59 -2.24
N LYS A 50 6.41 1.10 -3.32
CA LYS A 50 5.89 1.30 -4.69
C LYS A 50 4.51 0.70 -4.88
N LYS A 51 4.30 -0.52 -4.38
CA LYS A 51 2.99 -1.17 -4.45
C LYS A 51 1.93 -0.43 -3.64
N LEU A 52 2.27 0.02 -2.44
CA LEU A 52 1.37 0.81 -1.60
C LEU A 52 0.99 2.14 -2.26
N GLU A 53 1.95 2.81 -2.88
CA GLU A 53 1.70 4.06 -3.58
C GLU A 53 0.82 3.87 -4.81
N ALA A 54 1.04 2.80 -5.57
CA ALA A 54 0.18 2.43 -6.69
C ALA A 54 -1.25 2.11 -6.23
N ILE A 55 -1.43 1.38 -5.14
CA ILE A 55 -2.75 1.07 -4.57
C ILE A 55 -3.44 2.34 -4.08
N ARG A 56 -2.73 3.23 -3.39
CA ARG A 56 -3.28 4.51 -2.94
C ARG A 56 -3.72 5.39 -4.09
N SER A 57 -2.91 5.47 -5.14
CA SER A 57 -3.24 6.24 -6.34
C SER A 57 -4.48 5.69 -7.05
N GLU A 58 -4.57 4.38 -7.19
CA GLU A 58 -5.73 3.71 -7.79
C GLU A 58 -7.00 3.92 -6.95
N LEU A 59 -6.90 3.77 -5.64
CA LEU A 59 -8.01 4.05 -4.72
C LEU A 59 -8.48 5.49 -4.82
N GLN A 60 -7.55 6.43 -4.87
CA GLN A 60 -7.87 7.85 -4.99
C GLN A 60 -8.60 8.16 -6.29
N GLN A 61 -8.13 7.61 -7.41
CA GLN A 61 -8.79 7.76 -8.71
C GLN A 61 -10.20 7.14 -8.71
N ASN A 62 -10.35 5.96 -8.12
CA ASN A 62 -11.64 5.30 -8.01
C ASN A 62 -12.61 6.09 -7.14
N MET A 63 -12.14 6.65 -6.03
CA MET A 63 -12.95 7.52 -5.18
C MET A 63 -13.37 8.81 -5.88
N GLU A 64 -12.47 9.45 -6.61
CA GLU A 64 -12.79 10.65 -7.40
C GLU A 64 -13.85 10.36 -8.47
N GLN A 65 -13.71 9.24 -9.17
CA GLN A 65 -14.70 8.82 -10.17
C GLN A 65 -16.06 8.52 -9.54
N LEU A 66 -16.07 7.87 -8.40
CA LEU A 66 -17.29 7.55 -7.67
C LEU A 66 -17.99 8.83 -7.18
N LEU A 67 -17.23 9.76 -6.62
CA LEU A 67 -17.76 11.06 -6.16
C LEU A 67 -18.31 11.89 -7.32
N GLU A 68 -17.62 11.91 -8.46
CA GLU A 68 -18.07 12.61 -9.66
C GLU A 68 -19.35 12.01 -10.20
N LYS A 69 -19.46 10.69 -10.24
CA LYS A 69 -20.66 9.98 -10.65
C LYS A 69 -21.83 10.28 -9.73
N GLN A 70 -21.60 10.29 -8.42
CA GLN A 70 -22.62 10.58 -7.43
C GLN A 70 -23.06 12.04 -7.51
N ARG A 71 -22.15 12.97 -7.74
CA ARG A 71 -22.48 14.39 -7.95
C ARG A 71 -23.36 14.59 -9.17
N LYS A 72 -23.05 13.93 -10.28
CA LYS A 72 -23.88 13.97 -11.49
C LYS A 72 -25.28 13.42 -11.25
N GLN A 73 -25.38 12.31 -10.54
CA GLN A 73 -26.69 11.74 -10.18
C GLN A 73 -27.50 12.68 -9.28
N ASN A 74 -26.85 13.29 -8.29
CA ASN A 74 -27.51 14.26 -7.41
C ASN A 74 -27.98 15.50 -8.19
N ASP A 75 -27.15 16.03 -9.08
CA ASP A 75 -27.51 17.17 -9.91
C ASP A 75 -28.69 16.84 -10.83
N GLN A 76 -28.72 15.63 -11.40
CA GLN A 76 -29.86 15.16 -12.21
C GLN A 76 -31.13 15.01 -11.39
N GLU A 77 -31.04 14.51 -10.18
CA GLU A 77 -32.19 14.41 -9.27
C GLU A 77 -32.72 15.78 -8.88
N ILE A 78 -31.82 16.72 -8.56
CA ILE A 78 -32.21 18.10 -8.23
C ILE A 78 -32.88 18.78 -9.42
N GLU A 79 -32.34 18.60 -10.63
CA GLU A 79 -32.97 19.13 -11.85
C GLU A 79 -34.34 18.51 -12.11
N PHE A 80 -34.44 17.20 -11.94
CA PHE A 80 -35.72 16.49 -12.08
C PHE A 80 -36.74 17.02 -11.07
N LEU A 81 -36.38 17.18 -9.82
CA LEU A 81 -37.26 17.71 -8.78
C LEU A 81 -37.68 19.13 -9.07
N LYS A 82 -36.77 19.99 -9.54
CA LYS A 82 -37.07 21.34 -9.94
C LYS A 82 -38.06 21.40 -11.10
N LYS A 83 -37.83 20.56 -12.09
CA LYS A 83 -38.70 20.46 -13.27
C LYS A 83 -40.08 19.93 -12.90
N ASP A 84 -40.15 18.91 -12.10
CA ASP A 84 -41.39 18.35 -11.57
C ASP A 84 -42.17 19.41 -10.77
N PHE A 85 -41.49 20.12 -9.90
CA PHE A 85 -42.11 21.22 -9.14
C PHE A 85 -42.63 22.35 -10.06
N GLN A 86 -41.84 22.73 -11.07
CA GLN A 86 -42.26 23.75 -12.02
C GLN A 86 -43.47 23.35 -12.86
N GLU A 87 -43.51 22.08 -13.28
CA GLU A 87 -44.62 21.54 -14.08
C GLU A 87 -45.89 21.34 -13.26
N HIS A 88 -45.77 20.95 -12.02
CA HIS A 88 -46.89 20.49 -11.19
C HIS A 88 -47.25 21.41 -10.04
N HIS A 89 -46.50 22.50 -9.80
CA HIS A 89 -46.78 23.39 -8.65
C HIS A 89 -48.17 24.03 -8.68
N THR A 90 -48.66 24.29 -9.86
CA THR A 90 -50.02 24.81 -10.04
C THR A 90 -51.07 23.79 -9.68
N GLU A 91 -50.81 22.52 -10.04
CA GLU A 91 -51.70 21.41 -9.68
C GLU A 91 -51.67 21.12 -8.19
N TYR A 92 -50.51 21.16 -7.56
CA TYR A 92 -50.38 21.01 -6.12
C TYR A 92 -51.07 22.12 -5.36
N ALA A 93 -50.93 23.36 -5.83
CA ALA A 93 -51.61 24.51 -5.26
C ALA A 93 -53.16 24.40 -5.42
N LYS A 94 -53.62 23.98 -6.56
CA LYS A 94 -55.05 23.73 -6.82
C LYS A 94 -55.60 22.63 -5.94
N GLU A 95 -54.87 21.57 -5.79
CA GLU A 95 -55.28 20.44 -4.94
C GLU A 95 -55.38 20.88 -3.47
N ILE A 96 -54.43 21.63 -2.95
CA ILE A 96 -54.46 22.17 -1.60
C ILE A 96 -55.66 23.10 -1.44
N LEU A 97 -55.89 24.02 -2.36
CA LEU A 97 -57.04 24.92 -2.34
C LEU A 97 -58.38 24.18 -2.38
N SER A 98 -58.46 23.18 -3.22
CA SER A 98 -59.64 22.32 -3.33
C SER A 98 -59.96 21.61 -2.01
N ARG A 99 -58.95 21.08 -1.35
CA ARG A 99 -59.11 20.45 -0.01
C ARG A 99 -59.56 21.46 1.05
N ILE A 100 -59.00 22.65 1.04
CA ILE A 100 -59.39 23.72 1.99
C ILE A 100 -60.84 24.12 1.77
N ILE A 101 -61.30 24.27 0.51
CA ILE A 101 -62.67 24.60 0.16
C ILE A 101 -63.62 23.50 0.59
N GLU A 102 -63.28 22.20 0.36
CA GLU A 102 -64.07 21.07 0.83
C GLU A 102 -64.28 21.08 2.33
N VAL A 103 -63.24 21.40 3.08
CA VAL A 103 -63.27 21.42 4.56
C VAL A 103 -64.06 22.62 5.09
N SER A 104 -64.10 23.74 4.37
CA SER A 104 -64.78 24.96 4.81
C SER A 104 -66.29 25.03 4.39
N LEU A 105 -66.68 24.11 3.52
CA LEU A 105 -68.07 23.91 3.17
C LEU A 105 -68.73 22.83 4.01
#